data_107b0b83af37530549724a66fa0f5d65
#
_entry.id   107b0b83af37530549724a66fa0f5d65
#
_cell.length_a   1.000
_cell.length_b   1.000
_cell.length_c   1.000
_cell.angle_alpha   90.00
_cell.angle_beta   90.00
_cell.angle_gamma   90.00
#
_symmetry.space_group_name_H-M   'P 1'
#
loop_
_entity.id
_entity.type
_entity.pdbx_description
1 polymer ?
#
loop_
_entity_poly.entity_id
_entity_poly.type
_entity_poly.pdbx_seq_one_letter_code
_entity_poly.pdbx_strand_id
1 'polypeptide(L)'
;MNMIKKYKFVFLLFFLTLSNTYAFNEKNEHQMYIGCYQNSKQYLGSEKAKTYCLCTVEKLSEKFSDNELESIFNQIPEKIVEDTQFASKFCEKII
;
A
#
# COMPACT_ATOMS: atom_id res chain seq x y z
N MET A 1 2.48 37.04 19.58
CA MET A 1 3.66 36.55 18.85
C MET A 1 4.09 35.16 19.26
N ASN A 2 4.17 34.89 20.55
CA ASN A 2 4.53 33.55 21.03
C ASN A 2 3.50 32.46 20.70
N MET A 3 2.26 32.83 20.54
CA MET A 3 1.20 31.91 20.17
C MET A 3 1.36 31.35 18.74
N ILE A 4 1.79 32.19 17.80
CA ILE A 4 1.97 31.81 16.39
C ILE A 4 3.09 30.77 16.27
N LYS A 5 4.17 30.92 17.05
CA LYS A 5 5.27 29.96 17.07
C LYS A 5 4.83 28.60 17.64
N LYS A 6 3.99 28.62 18.66
CA LYS A 6 3.44 27.37 19.21
C LYS A 6 2.57 26.63 18.21
N TYR A 7 1.73 27.33 17.48
CA TYR A 7 0.85 26.74 16.49
C TYR A 7 1.63 26.15 15.31
N LYS A 8 2.67 26.81 14.86
CA LYS A 8 3.53 26.31 13.81
C LYS A 8 4.24 25.03 14.23
N PHE A 9 4.69 24.96 15.47
CA PHE A 9 5.36 23.77 15.99
C PHE A 9 4.40 22.58 16.11
N VAL A 10 3.21 22.80 16.62
CA VAL A 10 2.17 21.78 16.73
C VAL A 10 1.77 21.29 15.35
N PHE A 11 1.65 22.18 14.40
CA PHE A 11 1.31 21.84 13.01
C PHE A 11 2.39 20.97 12.36
N LEU A 12 3.65 21.27 12.59
CA LEU A 12 4.77 20.46 12.09
C LEU A 12 4.77 19.06 12.71
N LEU A 13 4.51 18.95 14.00
CA LEU A 13 4.40 17.66 14.68
C LEU A 13 3.25 16.82 14.12
N PHE A 14 2.15 17.46 13.82
CA PHE A 14 0.99 16.80 13.21
C PHE A 14 1.35 16.24 11.83
N PHE A 15 2.06 17.00 11.01
CA PHE A 15 2.52 16.55 9.70
C PHE A 15 3.48 15.37 9.80
N LEU A 16 4.41 15.43 10.74
CA LEU A 16 5.35 14.33 10.97
C LEU A 16 4.64 13.06 11.39
N THR A 17 3.61 13.18 12.22
CA THR A 17 2.80 12.04 12.66
C THR A 17 2.05 11.42 11.48
N LEU A 18 1.50 12.24 10.58
CA LEU A 18 0.80 11.77 9.40
C LEU A 18 1.72 11.05 8.41
N SER A 19 2.96 11.52 8.24
CA SER A 19 3.91 10.89 7.33
C SER A 19 4.37 9.51 7.79
N ASN A 20 4.17 9.18 9.07
CA ASN A 20 4.49 7.88 9.64
C ASN A 20 3.35 6.85 9.55
N THR A 21 2.22 7.20 8.92
CA THR A 21 1.08 6.29 8.80
C THR A 21 1.18 5.31 7.64
N TYR A 22 2.17 5.47 6.76
CA TYR A 22 2.40 4.51 5.68
C TYR A 22 2.99 3.23 6.24
N ALA A 23 2.28 2.13 5.98
CA ALA A 23 2.53 0.86 6.65
C ALA A 23 3.71 0.08 6.09
N PHE A 24 3.97 0.18 4.78
CA PHE A 24 5.00 -0.63 4.14
C PHE A 24 6.30 0.15 3.97
N ASN A 25 7.44 -0.51 4.21
CA ASN A 25 8.74 0.04 3.83
C ASN A 25 8.94 -0.09 2.31
N GLU A 26 9.89 0.65 1.76
CA GLU A 26 10.16 0.70 0.32
C GLU A 26 10.47 -0.67 -0.27
N LYS A 27 11.19 -1.49 0.46
CA LYS A 27 11.58 -2.83 0.01
C LYS A 27 10.37 -3.72 -0.16
N ASN A 28 9.46 -3.74 0.81
CA ASN A 28 8.25 -4.55 0.74
C ASN A 28 7.31 -4.05 -0.36
N GLU A 29 7.15 -2.74 -0.47
CA GLU A 29 6.38 -2.12 -1.54
C GLU A 29 6.87 -2.54 -2.91
N HIS A 30 8.19 -2.44 -3.11
CA HIS A 30 8.82 -2.77 -4.39
C HIS A 30 8.65 -4.25 -4.74
N GLN A 31 8.88 -5.14 -3.79
CA GLN A 31 8.73 -6.58 -4.01
C GLN A 31 7.29 -6.96 -4.35
N MET A 32 6.32 -6.37 -3.67
CA MET A 32 4.92 -6.60 -3.96
C MET A 32 4.54 -6.08 -5.33
N TYR A 33 5.02 -4.90 -5.69
CA TYR A 33 4.76 -4.32 -7.00
C TYR A 33 5.31 -5.21 -8.11
N ILE A 34 6.55 -5.66 -8.00
CA ILE A 34 7.18 -6.52 -9.00
C ILE A 34 6.42 -7.83 -9.16
N GLY A 35 6.07 -8.49 -8.06
CA GLY A 35 5.30 -9.72 -8.08
C GLY A 35 3.94 -9.54 -8.75
N CYS A 36 3.25 -8.49 -8.39
CA CYS A 36 1.97 -8.13 -9.00
C CYS A 36 2.11 -7.85 -10.50
N TYR A 37 3.10 -7.03 -10.87
CA TYR A 37 3.32 -6.61 -12.26
C TYR A 37 3.62 -7.80 -13.16
N GLN A 38 4.52 -8.67 -12.76
CA GLN A 38 4.89 -9.85 -13.57
C GLN A 38 3.72 -10.77 -13.81
N ASN A 39 2.86 -10.94 -12.81
CA ASN A 39 1.67 -11.79 -12.95
C ASN A 39 0.55 -11.11 -13.75
N SER A 40 0.39 -9.81 -13.59
CA SER A 40 -0.74 -9.07 -14.18
C SER A 40 -0.50 -8.67 -15.63
N LYS A 41 0.75 -8.42 -16.03
CA LYS A 41 1.03 -7.91 -17.38
C LYS A 41 0.65 -8.90 -18.48
N GLN A 42 0.61 -10.17 -18.16
CA GLN A 42 0.20 -11.22 -19.11
C GLN A 42 -1.27 -11.10 -19.49
N TYR A 43 -2.10 -10.60 -18.60
CA TYR A 43 -3.54 -10.46 -18.79
C TYR A 43 -3.96 -9.04 -19.17
N LEU A 44 -3.30 -8.05 -18.59
CA LEU A 44 -3.72 -6.65 -18.69
C LEU A 44 -2.90 -5.83 -19.68
N GLY A 45 -1.71 -6.31 -20.05
CA GLY A 45 -0.72 -5.51 -20.75
C GLY A 45 0.04 -4.62 -19.78
N SER A 46 1.16 -4.05 -20.24
CA SER A 46 2.09 -3.33 -19.36
C SER A 46 1.50 -2.09 -18.71
N GLU A 47 0.74 -1.28 -19.46
CA GLU A 47 0.18 -0.03 -18.94
C GLU A 47 -0.87 -0.26 -17.86
N LYS A 48 -1.84 -1.13 -18.13
CA LYS A 48 -2.89 -1.45 -17.16
C LYS A 48 -2.35 -2.20 -15.95
N ALA A 49 -1.40 -3.09 -16.16
CA ALA A 49 -0.76 -3.82 -15.07
C ALA A 49 -0.04 -2.86 -14.11
N LYS A 50 0.65 -1.87 -14.63
CA LYS A 50 1.32 -0.85 -13.82
C LYS A 50 0.31 -0.10 -12.96
N THR A 51 -0.75 0.40 -13.54
CA THR A 51 -1.80 1.14 -12.83
C THR A 51 -2.47 0.26 -11.77
N TYR A 52 -2.83 -0.94 -12.14
CA TYR A 52 -3.47 -1.91 -11.25
C TYR A 52 -2.58 -2.26 -10.05
N CYS A 53 -1.31 -2.53 -10.30
CA CYS A 53 -0.40 -2.96 -9.25
C CYS A 53 0.00 -1.82 -8.31
N LEU A 54 0.19 -0.60 -8.82
CA LEU A 54 0.41 0.55 -7.96
C LEU A 54 -0.79 0.79 -7.04
N CYS A 55 -1.99 0.69 -7.59
CA CYS A 55 -3.22 0.80 -6.81
C CYS A 55 -3.32 -0.29 -5.74
N THR A 56 -3.06 -1.53 -6.12
CA THR A 56 -3.18 -2.68 -5.20
C THR A 56 -2.20 -2.56 -4.03
N VAL A 57 -0.95 -2.24 -4.30
CA VAL A 57 0.06 -2.06 -3.26
C VAL A 57 -0.34 -0.92 -2.32
N GLU A 58 -0.82 0.18 -2.87
CA GLU A 58 -1.27 1.32 -2.08
C GLU A 58 -2.43 0.95 -1.14
N LYS A 59 -3.42 0.23 -1.65
CA LYS A 59 -4.57 -0.20 -0.85
C LYS A 59 -4.17 -1.17 0.26
N LEU A 60 -3.26 -2.07 -0.02
CA LEU A 60 -2.74 -2.99 0.99
C LEU A 60 -1.96 -2.24 2.07
N SER A 61 -1.14 -1.25 1.67
CA SER A 61 -0.36 -0.46 2.62
C SER A 61 -1.23 0.42 3.52
N GLU A 62 -2.40 0.82 3.06
CA GLU A 62 -3.35 1.58 3.88
C GLU A 62 -3.96 0.74 5.00
N LYS A 63 -4.11 -0.56 4.77
CA LYS A 63 -4.80 -1.46 5.69
C LYS A 63 -3.86 -2.24 6.59
N PHE A 64 -2.70 -2.65 6.09
CA PHE A 64 -1.78 -3.55 6.78
C PHE A 64 -0.43 -2.91 7.03
N SER A 65 0.16 -3.22 8.20
CA SER A 65 1.56 -2.92 8.48
C SER A 65 2.47 -3.98 7.84
N ASP A 66 3.78 -3.73 7.85
CA ASP A 66 4.75 -4.72 7.37
C ASP A 66 4.62 -6.06 8.08
N ASN A 67 4.45 -6.04 9.42
CA ASN A 67 4.30 -7.25 10.21
C ASN A 67 3.01 -8.01 9.88
N GLU A 68 1.93 -7.28 9.70
CA GLU A 68 0.65 -7.88 9.33
C GLU A 68 0.70 -8.50 7.93
N LEU A 69 1.36 -7.82 7.01
CA LEU A 69 1.55 -8.31 5.65
C LEU A 69 2.37 -9.60 5.64
N GLU A 70 3.45 -9.63 6.40
CA GLU A 70 4.29 -10.82 6.55
C GLU A 70 3.48 -12.01 7.08
N SER A 71 2.64 -11.77 8.09
CA SER A 71 1.74 -12.78 8.62
C SER A 71 0.76 -13.31 7.57
N ILE A 72 0.22 -12.41 6.74
CA ILE A 72 -0.71 -12.79 5.68
C ILE A 72 -0.01 -13.70 4.65
N PHE A 73 1.19 -13.34 4.23
CA PHE A 73 1.90 -14.10 3.21
C PHE A 73 2.49 -15.42 3.71
N ASN A 74 2.51 -15.64 5.02
CA ASN A 74 2.90 -16.92 5.60
C ASN A 74 1.76 -17.93 5.68
N GLN A 75 0.57 -17.56 5.24
CA GLN A 75 -0.60 -18.43 5.23
C GLN A 75 -0.68 -19.23 3.93
N ILE A 76 -1.65 -20.15 3.87
CA ILE A 76 -1.92 -20.90 2.64
C ILE A 76 -2.43 -19.96 1.54
N PRO A 77 -2.19 -20.30 0.25
CA PRO A 77 -2.53 -19.38 -0.87
C PRO A 77 -3.99 -18.91 -0.89
N GLU A 78 -4.95 -19.77 -0.57
CA GLU A 78 -6.37 -19.42 -0.53
C GLU A 78 -6.65 -18.30 0.49
N LYS A 79 -5.97 -18.37 1.63
CA LYS A 79 -6.15 -17.38 2.69
C LYS A 79 -5.50 -16.04 2.30
N ILE A 80 -4.36 -16.08 1.60
CA ILE A 80 -3.70 -14.88 1.08
C ILE A 80 -4.64 -14.15 0.13
N VAL A 81 -5.24 -14.88 -0.81
CA VAL A 81 -6.19 -14.31 -1.78
C VAL A 81 -7.38 -13.69 -1.05
N GLU A 82 -7.96 -14.41 -0.09
CA GLU A 82 -9.09 -13.92 0.69
C GLU A 82 -8.78 -12.61 1.42
N ASP A 83 -7.63 -12.55 2.09
CA ASP A 83 -7.25 -11.39 2.89
C ASP A 83 -6.86 -10.17 2.05
N THR A 84 -6.41 -10.37 0.81
CA THR A 84 -5.96 -9.29 -0.08
C THR A 84 -6.96 -8.93 -1.18
N GLN A 85 -8.06 -9.66 -1.30
CA GLN A 85 -9.03 -9.53 -2.38
C GLN A 85 -9.69 -8.14 -2.43
N PHE A 86 -9.88 -7.49 -1.28
CA PHE A 86 -10.49 -6.16 -1.23
C PHE A 86 -9.72 -5.15 -2.07
N ALA A 87 -8.37 -5.20 -2.04
CA ALA A 87 -7.52 -4.31 -2.79
C ALA A 87 -7.60 -4.60 -4.29
N SER A 88 -7.52 -5.87 -4.66
CA SER A 88 -7.63 -6.34 -6.02
C SER A 88 -8.95 -5.91 -6.66
N LYS A 89 -10.06 -6.15 -5.99
CA LYS A 89 -11.39 -5.78 -6.49
C LYS A 89 -11.56 -4.28 -6.65
N PHE A 90 -11.06 -3.50 -5.70
CA PHE A 90 -11.11 -2.04 -5.80
C PHE A 90 -10.33 -1.56 -7.03
N CYS A 91 -9.12 -2.09 -7.22
CA CYS A 91 -8.22 -1.62 -8.26
C CYS A 91 -8.63 -2.09 -9.67
N GLU A 92 -9.36 -3.19 -9.79
CA GLU A 92 -9.93 -3.62 -11.06
C GLU A 92 -10.88 -2.59 -11.65
N LYS A 93 -11.53 -1.81 -10.81
CA LYS A 93 -12.52 -0.82 -11.26
C LYS A 93 -11.89 0.40 -11.92
N ILE A 94 -10.60 0.64 -11.70
CA ILE A 94 -9.93 1.84 -12.24
C ILE A 94 -9.15 1.56 -13.53
N ILE A 95 -9.12 0.34 -14.00
CA ILE A 95 -8.41 -0.01 -15.23
C ILE A 95 -9.37 -0.27 -16.43
#